data_73e4bdeb582741dfd74a2b55a994cc2f
#
_entry.id   73e4bdeb582741dfd74a2b55a994cc2f
#
_cell.length_a   1.000
_cell.length_b   1.000
_cell.length_c   1.000
_cell.angle_alpha   90.00
_cell.angle_beta   90.00
_cell.angle_gamma   90.00
#
_symmetry.space_group_name_H-M   'P 1'
#
loop_
_entity.id
_entity.type
_entity.pdbx_description
1 polymer ?
#
loop_
_entity_poly.entity_id
_entity_poly.type
_entity_poly.pdbx_seq_one_letter_code
_entity_poly.pdbx_strand_id
1 'polypeptide(L)'
;MKARYTRLYAHASGASHFADLEIELSAGFAVPPVEPLHRAQFLAPDATFWIGAPTKWNGEIRHPAPRRAIFVTASGEYEVAATDGAVRRFPPGSVFLLEDTTGEGHSTRITSSGDCIMFAVGLPATSAS
;
A
#
# COMPACT_ATOMS: atom_id res chain seq x y z
N MET A 1 -20.52 -0.95 6.13
CA MET A 1 -19.20 -0.74 6.78
C MET A 1 -18.15 -0.61 5.70
N LYS A 2 -17.33 0.41 5.77
CA LYS A 2 -16.34 0.71 4.72
C LYS A 2 -14.95 0.74 5.29
N ALA A 3 -13.97 0.23 4.52
CA ALA A 3 -12.55 0.39 4.81
C ALA A 3 -11.94 1.35 3.81
N ARG A 4 -10.98 2.15 4.26
CA ARG A 4 -10.29 3.14 3.43
C ARG A 4 -8.84 2.75 3.22
N TYR A 5 -8.34 3.04 2.04
CA TYR A 5 -6.94 2.83 1.72
C TYR A 5 -6.49 3.83 0.67
N THR A 6 -5.18 4.01 0.58
CA THR A 6 -4.56 4.91 -0.39
C THR A 6 -3.91 4.08 -1.48
N ARG A 7 -4.10 4.48 -2.73
CA ARG A 7 -3.50 3.86 -3.91
C ARG A 7 -2.48 4.81 -4.51
N LEU A 8 -1.34 4.28 -4.92
CA LEU A 8 -0.40 4.99 -5.79
C LEU A 8 -0.34 4.25 -7.12
N TYR A 9 -0.57 4.96 -8.20
CA TYR A 9 -0.62 4.35 -9.54
C TYR A 9 0.14 5.21 -10.56
N ALA A 10 0.55 4.56 -11.65
CA ALA A 10 1.20 5.24 -12.76
C ALA A 10 0.15 5.77 -13.75
N HIS A 11 0.26 7.03 -14.09
CA HIS A 11 -0.55 7.65 -15.14
C HIS A 11 0.07 7.37 -16.50
N ALA A 12 -0.73 7.50 -17.58
CA ALA A 12 -0.26 7.30 -18.94
C ALA A 12 0.90 8.23 -19.33
N SER A 13 0.99 9.39 -18.69
CA SER A 13 2.10 10.33 -18.89
C SER A 13 3.42 9.86 -18.27
N GLY A 14 3.42 8.81 -17.46
CA GLY A 14 4.58 8.35 -16.68
C GLY A 14 4.61 8.91 -15.27
N ALA A 15 3.84 9.94 -14.95
CA ALA A 15 3.75 10.48 -13.61
C ALA A 15 3.00 9.53 -12.69
N SER A 16 3.25 9.59 -11.39
CA SER A 16 2.51 8.84 -10.39
C SER A 16 1.54 9.76 -9.64
N HIS A 17 0.40 9.19 -9.24
CA HIS A 17 -0.65 9.92 -8.54
C HIS A 17 -1.20 9.08 -7.39
N PHE A 18 -1.64 9.77 -6.33
CA PHE A 18 -2.38 9.13 -5.25
C PHE A 18 -3.89 9.18 -5.53
N ALA A 19 -4.58 8.16 -5.04
CA ALA A 19 -6.04 8.14 -4.98
C ALA A 19 -6.47 7.58 -3.63
N ASP A 20 -7.49 8.19 -3.03
CA ASP A 20 -8.09 7.70 -1.80
C ASP A 20 -9.31 6.86 -2.17
N LEU A 21 -9.33 5.62 -1.73
CA LEU A 21 -10.35 4.64 -2.12
C LEU A 21 -11.04 4.06 -0.89
N GLU A 22 -12.25 3.57 -1.12
CA GLU A 22 -13.03 2.87 -0.11
C GLU A 22 -13.49 1.54 -0.68
N ILE A 23 -13.61 0.54 0.21
CA ILE A 23 -14.17 -0.76 -0.14
C ILE A 23 -15.27 -1.09 0.84
N GLU A 24 -16.41 -1.56 0.33
CA GLU A 24 -17.53 -1.99 1.15
C GLU A 24 -17.27 -3.38 1.72
N LEU A 25 -17.44 -3.50 3.04
CA LEU A 25 -17.34 -4.79 3.72
C LEU A 25 -18.73 -5.40 3.80
N SER A 26 -18.90 -6.53 3.12
CA SER A 26 -20.19 -7.24 3.08
C SER A 26 -20.47 -7.95 4.39
N ALA A 27 -21.70 -7.82 4.89
CA ALA A 27 -22.15 -8.52 6.08
C ALA A 27 -22.29 -10.02 5.83
N GLY A 28 -22.32 -10.81 6.90
CA GLY A 28 -22.64 -12.23 6.80
C GLY A 28 -21.45 -13.16 6.63
N PHE A 29 -20.23 -12.69 6.90
CA PHE A 29 -19.06 -13.57 6.95
C PHE A 29 -19.17 -14.46 8.20
N ALA A 30 -19.59 -15.69 8.00
CA ALA A 30 -19.92 -16.61 9.10
C ALA A 30 -18.67 -17.16 9.79
N VAL A 31 -18.65 -17.08 11.12
CA VAL A 31 -17.59 -17.63 11.97
C VAL A 31 -18.27 -18.32 13.18
N PRO A 32 -18.99 -19.46 12.96
CA PRO A 32 -19.70 -20.12 14.07
C PRO A 32 -18.73 -20.51 15.19
N PRO A 33 -19.15 -20.43 16.48
CA PRO A 33 -20.46 -20.07 16.98
C PRO A 33 -20.67 -18.59 17.27
N VAL A 34 -19.74 -17.71 16.89
CA VAL A 34 -19.86 -16.28 17.14
C VAL A 34 -20.70 -15.60 16.05
N GLU A 35 -21.11 -14.37 16.31
CA GLU A 35 -21.86 -13.61 15.34
C GLU A 35 -21.04 -13.33 14.07
N PRO A 36 -21.70 -13.25 12.91
CA PRO A 36 -21.00 -12.97 11.66
C PRO A 36 -20.28 -11.63 11.65
N LEU A 37 -19.17 -11.61 10.93
CA LEU A 37 -18.37 -10.42 10.69
C LEU A 37 -18.69 -9.83 9.30
N HIS A 38 -18.08 -8.72 9.00
CA HIS A 38 -18.10 -8.12 7.65
C HIS A 38 -16.78 -8.40 6.96
N ARG A 39 -16.83 -8.61 5.64
CA ARG A 39 -15.64 -8.93 4.87
C ARG A 39 -15.71 -8.33 3.47
N ALA A 40 -14.59 -7.86 2.97
CA ALA A 40 -14.36 -7.66 1.55
C ALA A 40 -13.09 -8.42 1.16
N GLN A 41 -13.10 -8.99 -0.03
CA GLN A 41 -11.98 -9.74 -0.54
C GLN A 41 -11.30 -8.95 -1.65
N PHE A 42 -9.98 -8.76 -1.51
CA PHE A 42 -9.17 -8.28 -2.60
C PHE A 42 -8.85 -9.42 -3.58
N LEU A 43 -8.15 -9.07 -4.65
CA LEU A 43 -7.63 -10.08 -5.57
C LEU A 43 -6.79 -11.10 -4.82
N ALA A 44 -6.76 -12.34 -5.33
CA ALA A 44 -6.00 -13.40 -4.69
C ALA A 44 -4.53 -13.01 -4.56
N PRO A 45 -3.95 -13.10 -3.37
CA PRO A 45 -2.53 -12.78 -3.18
C PRO A 45 -1.66 -13.87 -3.81
N ASP A 46 -0.46 -13.51 -4.27
CA ASP A 46 0.52 -14.47 -4.74
C ASP A 46 1.75 -14.56 -3.81
N ALA A 47 1.89 -13.67 -2.84
CA ALA A 47 2.94 -13.70 -1.84
C ALA A 47 2.57 -12.87 -0.62
N THR A 48 3.14 -13.23 0.54
CA THR A 48 3.06 -12.40 1.74
C THR A 48 4.46 -12.28 2.34
N PHE A 49 4.81 -11.11 2.86
CA PHE A 49 6.14 -10.91 3.42
C PHE A 49 6.17 -9.73 4.38
N TRP A 50 7.13 -9.76 5.27
CA TRP A 50 7.46 -8.62 6.12
C TRP A 50 8.54 -7.78 5.47
N ILE A 51 8.45 -6.47 5.65
CA ILE A 51 9.49 -5.53 5.24
C ILE A 51 9.87 -4.69 6.43
N GLY A 52 11.18 -4.57 6.67
CA GLY A 52 11.72 -3.67 7.66
C GLY A 52 12.62 -2.64 7.00
N ALA A 53 12.39 -1.37 7.27
CA ALA A 53 13.24 -0.29 6.81
C ALA A 53 13.89 0.39 8.02
N PRO A 54 15.23 0.40 8.11
CA PRO A 54 15.90 1.08 9.23
C PRO A 54 15.73 2.60 9.12
N THR A 55 15.89 3.29 10.24
CA THR A 55 15.69 4.75 10.32
C THR A 55 16.50 5.55 9.31
N LYS A 56 17.62 5.03 8.88
CA LYS A 56 18.50 5.71 7.91
C LYS A 56 18.45 5.09 6.53
N TRP A 57 17.44 4.28 6.28
CA TRP A 57 17.28 3.69 4.96
C TRP A 57 17.06 4.78 3.90
N ASN A 58 17.81 4.68 2.80
CA ASN A 58 17.74 5.64 1.73
C ASN A 58 16.86 5.14 0.59
N GLY A 59 15.59 5.50 0.63
CA GLY A 59 14.62 5.24 -0.43
C GLY A 59 14.24 6.48 -1.22
N GLU A 60 15.04 7.53 -1.13
CA GLU A 60 14.74 8.80 -1.77
C GLU A 60 15.08 8.83 -3.27
N ILE A 61 15.79 7.82 -3.75
CA ILE A 61 16.03 7.66 -5.18
C ILE A 61 14.73 7.19 -5.83
N ARG A 62 14.20 8.00 -6.73
CA ARG A 62 12.94 7.72 -7.43
C ARG A 62 13.04 6.44 -8.24
N HIS A 63 12.05 5.56 -8.11
CA HIS A 63 11.98 4.31 -8.85
C HIS A 63 10.54 3.80 -8.91
N PRO A 64 10.15 3.06 -9.96
CA PRO A 64 8.87 2.37 -9.98
C PRO A 64 8.83 1.24 -8.95
N ALA A 65 7.61 0.84 -8.55
CA ALA A 65 7.44 -0.32 -7.71
C ALA A 65 7.88 -1.58 -8.46
N PRO A 66 8.59 -2.52 -7.81
CA PRO A 66 9.00 -3.77 -8.46
C PRO A 66 7.82 -4.68 -8.77
N ARG A 67 6.71 -4.55 -8.01
CA ARG A 67 5.50 -5.33 -8.19
C ARG A 67 4.33 -4.64 -7.51
N ARG A 68 3.09 -5.01 -7.89
CA ARG A 68 1.90 -4.60 -7.17
C ARG A 68 1.88 -5.25 -5.80
N ALA A 69 1.54 -4.47 -4.79
CA ALA A 69 1.44 -4.99 -3.42
C ALA A 69 0.59 -4.07 -2.55
N ILE A 70 0.00 -4.66 -1.52
CA ILE A 70 -0.64 -3.90 -0.43
C ILE A 70 0.32 -3.92 0.75
N PHE A 71 0.53 -2.74 1.36
CA PHE A 71 1.34 -2.60 2.55
C PHE A 71 0.47 -2.16 3.71
N VAL A 72 0.65 -2.79 4.86
CA VAL A 72 0.05 -2.36 6.12
C VAL A 72 1.18 -1.95 7.05
N THR A 73 1.16 -0.73 7.55
CA THR A 73 2.16 -0.25 8.49
C THR A 73 1.88 -0.86 9.86
N ALA A 74 2.81 -1.68 10.34
CA ALA A 74 2.72 -2.30 11.67
C ALA A 74 3.31 -1.40 12.74
N SER A 75 4.48 -0.80 12.48
CA SER A 75 5.13 0.13 13.41
C SER A 75 6.02 1.10 12.64
N GLY A 76 6.31 2.23 13.24
CA GLY A 76 7.05 3.30 12.58
C GLY A 76 6.16 4.06 11.59
N GLU A 77 6.78 4.90 10.78
CA GLU A 77 6.08 5.71 9.78
C GLU A 77 6.99 5.94 8.58
N TYR A 78 6.43 5.92 7.41
CA TYR A 78 7.13 6.29 6.18
C TYR A 78 6.31 7.33 5.39
N GLU A 79 7.02 8.04 4.52
CA GLU A 79 6.44 9.06 3.65
C GLU A 79 6.76 8.71 2.21
N VAL A 80 5.77 8.81 1.34
CA VAL A 80 5.93 8.56 -0.10
C VAL A 80 5.66 9.84 -0.85
N ALA A 81 6.55 10.18 -1.76
CA ALA A 81 6.39 11.30 -2.68
C ALA A 81 6.08 10.77 -4.07
N ALA A 82 4.91 11.17 -4.59
CA ALA A 82 4.53 10.91 -5.97
C ALA A 82 5.17 11.95 -6.89
N THR A 83 5.25 11.65 -8.17
CA THR A 83 5.91 12.56 -9.13
C THR A 83 5.04 13.73 -9.56
N ASP A 84 3.78 13.76 -9.16
CA ASP A 84 2.91 14.92 -9.35
C ASP A 84 3.09 15.99 -8.27
N GLY A 85 4.03 15.78 -7.32
CA GLY A 85 4.32 16.69 -6.22
C GLY A 85 3.57 16.38 -4.94
N ALA A 86 2.63 15.43 -4.95
CA ALA A 86 1.90 15.03 -3.75
C ALA A 86 2.74 14.16 -2.83
N VAL A 87 2.56 14.34 -1.53
CA VAL A 87 3.28 13.59 -0.49
C VAL A 87 2.26 13.05 0.51
N ARG A 88 2.41 11.79 0.89
CA ARG A 88 1.55 11.14 1.89
C ARG A 88 2.38 10.41 2.93
N ARG A 89 1.93 10.45 4.17
CA ARG A 89 2.52 9.73 5.29
C ARG A 89 1.66 8.54 5.67
N PHE A 90 2.33 7.46 6.06
CA PHE A 90 1.70 6.18 6.38
C PHE A 90 2.11 5.73 7.79
N PRO A 91 1.42 6.25 8.83
CA PRO A 91 1.63 5.82 10.22
C PRO A 91 1.06 4.42 10.45
N PRO A 92 1.27 3.83 11.64
CA PRO A 92 0.70 2.52 11.97
C PRO A 92 -0.80 2.46 11.71
N GLY A 93 -1.25 1.35 11.11
CA GLY A 93 -2.63 1.15 10.72
C GLY A 93 -2.98 1.61 9.32
N SER A 94 -2.07 2.28 8.61
CA SER A 94 -2.29 2.68 7.22
C SER A 94 -2.28 1.50 6.28
N VAL A 95 -3.16 1.52 5.29
CA VAL A 95 -3.20 0.52 4.21
C VAL A 95 -2.92 1.23 2.89
N PHE A 96 -1.91 0.75 2.18
CA PHE A 96 -1.38 1.39 0.99
C PHE A 96 -1.27 0.41 -0.17
N LEU A 97 -1.99 0.67 -1.26
CA LEU A 97 -1.93 -0.12 -2.48
C LEU A 97 -0.91 0.51 -3.44
N LEU A 98 0.21 -0.18 -3.64
CA LEU A 98 1.30 0.28 -4.49
C LEU A 98 1.17 -0.37 -5.87
N GLU A 99 0.93 0.45 -6.90
CA GLU A 99 0.68 -0.03 -8.26
C GLU A 99 1.45 0.73 -9.33
N ASP A 100 2.34 1.63 -8.98
CA ASP A 100 3.14 2.39 -9.95
C ASP A 100 4.32 1.57 -10.49
N THR A 101 4.02 0.45 -11.11
CA THR A 101 5.02 -0.50 -11.62
C THR A 101 5.70 -0.05 -12.90
N THR A 102 5.26 1.06 -13.48
CA THR A 102 5.83 1.65 -14.70
C THR A 102 5.99 3.15 -14.51
N GLY A 103 6.67 3.81 -15.44
CA GLY A 103 6.82 5.26 -15.44
C GLY A 103 7.89 5.75 -14.47
N GLU A 104 7.69 6.94 -13.94
CA GLU A 104 8.70 7.63 -13.12
C GLU A 104 8.81 7.08 -11.70
N GLY A 105 7.75 6.44 -11.20
CA GLY A 105 7.74 5.84 -9.87
C GLY A 105 7.52 6.86 -8.75
N HIS A 106 8.18 6.60 -7.64
CA HIS A 106 8.03 7.36 -6.40
C HIS A 106 9.31 7.32 -5.60
N SER A 107 9.39 8.13 -4.56
CA SER A 107 10.46 8.05 -3.56
C SER A 107 9.85 7.85 -2.18
N THR A 108 10.63 7.27 -1.27
CA THR A 108 10.16 6.93 0.08
C THR A 108 11.23 7.31 1.09
N ARG A 109 10.80 7.81 2.25
CA ARG A 109 11.71 8.03 3.38
C ARG A 109 11.01 7.63 4.68
N ILE A 110 11.80 7.24 5.66
CA ILE A 110 11.32 6.88 6.99
C ILE A 110 11.21 8.16 7.81
N THR A 111 10.03 8.43 8.37
CA THR A 111 9.76 9.64 9.14
C THR A 111 9.66 9.39 10.63
N SER A 112 9.62 8.12 11.06
CA SER A 112 9.66 7.79 12.48
C SER A 112 11.08 7.82 13.04
N SER A 113 11.20 7.96 14.37
CA SER A 113 12.49 7.91 15.05
C SER A 113 13.09 6.51 15.11
N GLY A 114 12.25 5.47 15.04
CA GLY A 114 12.66 4.07 15.00
C GLY A 114 12.50 3.46 13.62
N ASP A 115 12.76 2.16 13.53
CA ASP A 115 12.58 1.41 12.29
C ASP A 115 11.10 1.38 11.88
N CYS A 116 10.85 1.24 10.59
CA CYS A 116 9.51 1.07 10.07
C CYS A 116 9.29 -0.38 9.66
N ILE A 117 8.27 -1.01 10.21
CA ILE A 117 7.91 -2.40 9.93
C ILE A 117 6.58 -2.42 9.21
N MET A 118 6.55 -3.10 8.07
CA MET A 118 5.36 -3.25 7.25
C MET A 118 5.06 -4.71 6.99
N PHE A 119 3.79 -5.05 6.89
CA PHE A 119 3.34 -6.34 6.36
C PHE A 119 2.84 -6.12 4.94
N ALA A 120 3.34 -6.90 4.00
CA ALA A 120 3.04 -6.72 2.59
C ALA A 120 2.38 -7.96 2.00
N VAL A 121 1.40 -7.72 1.14
CA VAL A 121 0.70 -8.76 0.38
C VAL A 121 0.95 -8.46 -1.10
N GLY A 122 1.72 -9.32 -1.75
CA GLY A 122 1.97 -9.22 -3.18
C GLY A 122 0.73 -9.58 -3.97
N LEU A 123 0.45 -8.83 -5.02
CA LEU A 123 -0.67 -9.05 -5.91
C LEU A 123 -0.18 -9.42 -7.31
N PRO A 124 -0.95 -10.21 -8.06
CA PRO A 124 -0.60 -10.50 -9.44
C PRO A 124 -0.55 -9.22 -10.27
N ALA A 125 0.25 -9.20 -11.32
CA ALA A 125 0.23 -8.12 -12.28
C ALA A 125 -1.18 -7.99 -12.87
N THR A 126 -1.60 -6.74 -13.14
CA THR A 126 -2.86 -6.52 -13.83
C THR A 126 -2.73 -6.98 -15.27
N SER A 127 -3.76 -7.66 -15.77
CA SER A 127 -3.81 -8.07 -17.18
C SER A 127 -4.10 -6.90 -18.11
N ALA A 128 -4.46 -5.75 -17.58
CA ALA A 128 -4.68 -4.55 -18.38
C ALA A 128 -3.34 -4.04 -18.89
N SER A 129 -3.24 -3.96 -20.10
CA SER A 129 -2.09 -3.41 -20.78
C SER A 129 -2.36 -1.98 -21.16
#